data_9d3d7fc1f9b8128aebbb8f2ef7d2cb8d
#
_entry.id   9d3d7fc1f9b8128aebbb8f2ef7d2cb8d
#
_cell.length_a   1.000
_cell.length_b   1.000
_cell.length_c   1.000
_cell.angle_alpha   90.00
_cell.angle_beta   90.00
_cell.angle_gamma   90.00
#
_symmetry.space_group_name_H-M   'P 1'
#
loop_
_entity.id
_entity.type
_entity.pdbx_description
1 polymer ?
#
loop_
_entity_poly.entity_id
_entity_poly.type
_entity_poly.pdbx_seq_one_letter_code
_entity_poly.pdbx_strand_id
1 'polypeptide(L)'
;MTTGWKGVFPAVTTQFNEDFSIDIDATQRVQDALVNDGVNALIVLGTCGENNSLDAEEKRAVVKAAVEAVNGRVPVICGVSEFDTRRAAAFARDAEALGADGLMVLPAMVYVPKPHELVAHFKGVAASTGLPIMLYNNPPAYRVSISNENLAELAAVPNIKAVKESAPDSRRFTDLHNAFGDRFDIFAGLDDVALEGLMLGAKGWVSGLTSAFPQESV
;
A
#
# COMPACT_ATOMS: atom_id res chain seq x y z
N MET A 1 -6.31 13.96 11.68
CA MET A 1 -6.04 14.62 10.39
C MET A 1 -5.89 13.51 9.36
N THR A 2 -6.55 13.62 8.21
CA THR A 2 -6.44 12.72 7.07
C THR A 2 -5.10 12.94 6.37
N THR A 3 -4.66 12.00 5.52
CA THR A 3 -3.42 12.13 4.74
C THR A 3 -3.55 13.13 3.59
N GLY A 4 -4.76 13.42 3.16
CA GLY A 4 -5.05 14.06 1.88
C GLY A 4 -4.98 13.12 0.68
N TRP A 5 -4.69 11.84 0.90
CA TRP A 5 -4.64 10.82 -0.15
C TRP A 5 -6.01 10.60 -0.78
N LYS A 6 -6.09 10.66 -2.09
CA LYS A 6 -7.31 10.44 -2.87
C LYS A 6 -6.97 10.18 -4.34
N GLY A 7 -7.90 9.55 -5.06
CA GLY A 7 -7.75 9.30 -6.49
C GLY A 7 -7.12 7.95 -6.79
N VAL A 8 -6.37 7.87 -7.88
CA VAL A 8 -5.87 6.61 -8.44
C VAL A 8 -4.41 6.39 -8.09
N PHE A 9 -4.12 5.26 -7.43
CA PHE A 9 -2.80 4.86 -6.96
C PHE A 9 -2.41 3.53 -7.62
N PRO A 10 -1.63 3.50 -8.71
CA PRO A 10 -1.17 2.25 -9.29
C PRO A 10 -0.27 1.48 -8.33
N ALA A 11 -0.51 0.17 -8.24
CA ALA A 11 0.43 -0.79 -7.66
C ALA A 11 1.49 -1.11 -8.71
N VAL A 12 2.59 -0.36 -8.69
CA VAL A 12 3.59 -0.34 -9.77
C VAL A 12 4.40 -1.62 -9.80
N THR A 13 4.64 -2.12 -11.00
CA THR A 13 5.52 -3.27 -11.25
C THR A 13 7.00 -2.87 -11.14
N THR A 14 7.85 -3.81 -10.72
CA THR A 14 9.31 -3.71 -10.83
C THR A 14 9.73 -4.32 -12.17
N GLN A 15 10.66 -3.68 -12.87
CA GLN A 15 11.16 -4.19 -14.14
C GLN A 15 12.46 -4.97 -13.92
N PHE A 16 12.63 -6.06 -14.67
CA PHE A 16 13.77 -6.95 -14.52
C PHE A 16 14.49 -7.16 -15.87
N ASN A 17 15.79 -7.37 -15.79
CA ASN A 17 16.61 -7.87 -16.89
C ASN A 17 16.39 -9.37 -17.10
N GLU A 18 16.92 -9.92 -18.18
CA GLU A 18 16.83 -11.37 -18.49
C GLU A 18 17.52 -12.27 -17.44
N ASP A 19 18.49 -11.74 -16.72
CA ASP A 19 19.20 -12.41 -15.61
C ASP A 19 18.51 -12.26 -14.25
N PHE A 20 17.28 -11.70 -14.22
CA PHE A 20 16.46 -11.39 -13.05
C PHE A 20 16.99 -10.28 -12.14
N SER A 21 18.06 -9.59 -12.50
CA SER A 21 18.43 -8.35 -11.82
C SER A 21 17.43 -7.23 -12.11
N ILE A 22 17.28 -6.27 -11.21
CA ILE A 22 16.36 -5.16 -11.41
C ILE A 22 16.89 -4.23 -12.52
N ASP A 23 16.06 -3.93 -13.52
CA ASP A 23 16.29 -2.84 -14.47
C ASP A 23 15.77 -1.54 -13.83
N ILE A 24 16.66 -0.82 -13.16
CA ILE A 24 16.33 0.45 -12.50
C ILE A 24 15.85 1.49 -13.51
N ASP A 25 16.52 1.59 -14.66
CA ASP A 25 16.16 2.59 -15.67
C ASP A 25 14.78 2.32 -16.27
N ALA A 26 14.45 1.05 -16.55
CA ALA A 26 13.12 0.69 -17.03
C ALA A 26 12.06 0.92 -15.93
N THR A 27 12.38 0.60 -14.68
CA THR A 27 11.49 0.83 -13.55
C THR A 27 11.19 2.33 -13.40
N GLN A 28 12.19 3.20 -13.46
CA GLN A 28 12.00 4.66 -13.42
C GLN A 28 11.20 5.19 -14.60
N ARG A 29 11.45 4.67 -15.82
CA ARG A 29 10.65 5.07 -17.00
C ARG A 29 9.17 4.74 -16.85
N VAL A 30 8.83 3.56 -16.31
CA VAL A 30 7.44 3.18 -16.04
C VAL A 30 6.80 4.11 -14.98
N GLN A 31 7.51 4.38 -13.90
CA GLN A 31 7.05 5.26 -12.83
C GLN A 31 6.83 6.70 -13.33
N ASP A 32 7.76 7.24 -14.11
CA ASP A 32 7.65 8.57 -14.70
C ASP A 32 6.47 8.66 -15.68
N ALA A 33 6.27 7.65 -16.52
CA ALA A 33 5.14 7.59 -17.45
C ALA A 33 3.80 7.61 -16.70
N LEU A 34 3.64 6.82 -15.65
CA LEU A 34 2.42 6.81 -14.83
C LEU A 34 2.13 8.17 -14.20
N VAL A 35 3.16 8.86 -13.69
CA VAL A 35 3.00 10.20 -13.12
C VAL A 35 2.59 11.22 -14.20
N ASN A 36 3.18 11.13 -15.40
CA ASN A 36 2.83 12.00 -16.51
C ASN A 36 1.41 11.74 -17.04
N ASP A 37 0.90 10.52 -16.91
CA ASP A 37 -0.48 10.15 -17.24
C ASP A 37 -1.50 10.60 -16.18
N GLY A 38 -1.07 11.21 -15.07
CA GLY A 38 -1.93 11.91 -14.12
C GLY A 38 -2.34 11.13 -12.89
N VAL A 39 -1.67 10.00 -12.57
CA VAL A 39 -1.93 9.26 -11.32
C VAL A 39 -1.66 10.12 -10.08
N ASN A 40 -2.34 9.81 -8.98
CA ASN A 40 -2.33 10.67 -7.80
C ASN A 40 -1.30 10.25 -6.74
N ALA A 41 -0.72 9.05 -6.84
CA ALA A 41 0.42 8.54 -6.06
C ALA A 41 0.97 7.31 -6.75
N LEU A 42 2.16 6.82 -6.32
CA LEU A 42 2.67 5.50 -6.70
C LEU A 42 2.73 4.61 -5.47
N ILE A 43 2.30 3.34 -5.60
CA ILE A 43 2.57 2.30 -4.60
C ILE A 43 3.62 1.36 -5.17
N VAL A 44 4.85 1.48 -4.70
CA VAL A 44 5.96 0.60 -5.07
C VAL A 44 6.09 -0.55 -4.08
N LEU A 45 6.69 -1.65 -4.50
CA LEU A 45 6.91 -2.82 -3.63
C LEU A 45 5.62 -3.39 -3.00
N GLY A 46 4.49 -3.22 -3.67
CA GLY A 46 3.31 -4.03 -3.40
C GLY A 46 3.49 -5.45 -3.97
N THR A 47 2.41 -6.24 -3.97
CA THR A 47 2.42 -7.58 -4.58
C THR A 47 2.73 -7.53 -6.08
N CYS A 48 2.17 -6.54 -6.81
CA CYS A 48 2.48 -6.32 -8.22
C CYS A 48 3.93 -5.88 -8.44
N GLY A 49 4.54 -5.22 -7.47
CA GLY A 49 5.96 -4.82 -7.48
C GLY A 49 6.91 -5.93 -7.03
N GLU A 50 6.40 -7.14 -6.85
CA GLU A 50 7.16 -8.36 -6.53
C GLU A 50 8.03 -8.27 -5.24
N ASN A 51 7.56 -7.51 -4.25
CA ASN A 51 8.27 -7.27 -2.99
C ASN A 51 8.92 -8.54 -2.41
N ASN A 52 8.17 -9.66 -2.38
CA ASN A 52 8.61 -10.87 -1.71
C ASN A 52 9.69 -11.66 -2.49
N SER A 53 9.94 -11.31 -3.75
CA SER A 53 10.98 -11.88 -4.61
C SER A 53 12.30 -11.13 -4.48
N LEU A 54 12.29 -9.94 -3.88
CA LEU A 54 13.44 -9.05 -3.78
C LEU A 54 14.15 -9.20 -2.43
N ASP A 55 15.46 -9.07 -2.46
CA ASP A 55 16.23 -8.94 -1.22
C ASP A 55 16.13 -7.51 -0.62
N ALA A 56 16.71 -7.33 0.57
CA ALA A 56 16.57 -6.06 1.28
C ALA A 56 17.28 -4.89 0.58
N GLU A 57 18.35 -5.14 -0.18
CA GLU A 57 19.08 -4.10 -0.91
C GLU A 57 18.35 -3.72 -2.19
N GLU A 58 17.80 -4.70 -2.89
CA GLU A 58 16.96 -4.52 -4.07
C GLU A 58 15.72 -3.69 -3.72
N LYS A 59 15.05 -4.00 -2.61
CA LYS A 59 13.90 -3.21 -2.12
C LYS A 59 14.27 -1.75 -1.88
N ARG A 60 15.42 -1.50 -1.23
CA ARG A 60 15.92 -0.13 -1.01
C ARG A 60 16.23 0.58 -2.32
N ALA A 61 16.81 -0.13 -3.30
CA ALA A 61 17.09 0.42 -4.61
C ALA A 61 15.82 0.84 -5.34
N VAL A 62 14.75 0.02 -5.30
CA VAL A 62 13.45 0.36 -5.90
C VAL A 62 12.81 1.57 -5.25
N VAL A 63 12.82 1.67 -3.91
CA VAL A 63 12.28 2.85 -3.21
C VAL A 63 13.04 4.12 -3.61
N LYS A 64 14.37 4.06 -3.59
CA LYS A 64 15.22 5.18 -3.99
C LYS A 64 14.94 5.61 -5.42
N ALA A 65 14.89 4.64 -6.34
CA ALA A 65 14.59 4.90 -7.76
C ALA A 65 13.24 5.59 -7.95
N ALA A 66 12.21 5.16 -7.20
CA ALA A 66 10.89 5.77 -7.27
C ALA A 66 10.88 7.22 -6.74
N VAL A 67 11.50 7.47 -5.59
CA VAL A 67 11.60 8.83 -5.03
C VAL A 67 12.31 9.77 -5.99
N GLU A 68 13.41 9.30 -6.61
CA GLU A 68 14.17 10.08 -7.61
C GLU A 68 13.34 10.34 -8.88
N ALA A 69 12.69 9.31 -9.45
CA ALA A 69 11.89 9.44 -10.66
C ALA A 69 10.68 10.35 -10.46
N VAL A 70 9.99 10.21 -9.34
CA VAL A 70 8.80 11.01 -9.02
C VAL A 70 9.17 12.47 -8.69
N ASN A 71 10.29 12.69 -8.03
CA ASN A 71 10.82 14.02 -7.67
C ASN A 71 9.76 14.96 -7.05
N GLY A 72 8.98 14.43 -6.10
CA GLY A 72 7.96 15.20 -5.37
C GLY A 72 6.70 15.57 -6.14
N ARG A 73 6.50 15.09 -7.37
CA ARG A 73 5.30 15.38 -8.18
C ARG A 73 4.03 14.74 -7.60
N VAL A 74 4.15 13.54 -7.05
CA VAL A 74 3.09 12.81 -6.36
C VAL A 74 3.69 12.04 -5.18
N PRO A 75 2.89 11.60 -4.18
CA PRO A 75 3.40 10.75 -3.10
C PRO A 75 3.92 9.40 -3.59
N VAL A 76 5.04 8.95 -2.99
CA VAL A 76 5.57 7.58 -3.13
C VAL A 76 5.24 6.80 -1.86
N ILE A 77 4.41 5.76 -1.99
CA ILE A 77 3.99 4.90 -0.89
C ILE A 77 4.72 3.56 -1.04
N CYS A 78 5.46 3.16 -0.01
CA CYS A 78 6.23 1.93 -0.02
C CYS A 78 5.45 0.76 0.57
N GLY A 79 5.33 -0.35 -0.16
CA GLY A 79 4.80 -1.61 0.34
C GLY A 79 5.76 -2.25 1.34
N VAL A 80 5.24 -2.61 2.52
CA VAL A 80 5.97 -3.33 3.57
C VAL A 80 5.35 -4.72 3.71
N SER A 81 6.03 -5.73 3.16
CA SER A 81 5.58 -7.11 3.08
C SER A 81 6.68 -8.04 3.58
N GLU A 82 6.84 -8.09 4.89
CA GLU A 82 7.91 -8.86 5.53
C GLU A 82 7.37 -10.05 6.33
N PHE A 83 8.21 -11.06 6.54
CA PHE A 83 7.82 -12.28 7.24
C PHE A 83 7.57 -12.08 8.75
N ASP A 84 8.18 -11.06 9.35
CA ASP A 84 8.03 -10.78 10.78
C ASP A 84 8.01 -9.27 11.06
N THR A 85 7.48 -8.91 12.23
CA THR A 85 7.34 -7.51 12.67
C THR A 85 8.67 -6.77 12.78
N ARG A 86 9.75 -7.46 13.20
CA ARG A 86 11.07 -6.84 13.36
C ARG A 86 11.64 -6.41 12.02
N ARG A 87 11.52 -7.27 11.00
CA ARG A 87 11.95 -6.93 9.62
C ARG A 87 11.07 -5.86 9.02
N ALA A 88 9.74 -5.95 9.20
CA ALA A 88 8.81 -4.92 8.73
C ALA A 88 9.10 -3.54 9.36
N ALA A 89 9.37 -3.49 10.66
CA ALA A 89 9.76 -2.28 11.36
C ALA A 89 11.13 -1.73 10.91
N ALA A 90 12.08 -2.59 10.59
CA ALA A 90 13.38 -2.18 10.06
C ALA A 90 13.21 -1.58 8.64
N PHE A 91 12.48 -2.25 7.77
CA PHE A 91 12.25 -1.78 6.41
C PHE A 91 11.38 -0.50 6.36
N ALA A 92 10.44 -0.34 7.29
CA ALA A 92 9.67 0.90 7.44
C ALA A 92 10.58 2.12 7.72
N ARG A 93 11.59 1.95 8.59
CA ARG A 93 12.62 3.00 8.83
C ARG A 93 13.49 3.26 7.61
N ASP A 94 13.87 2.20 6.89
CA ASP A 94 14.65 2.35 5.65
C ASP A 94 13.86 3.14 4.61
N ALA A 95 12.58 2.84 4.41
CA ALA A 95 11.71 3.54 3.47
C ALA A 95 11.54 5.02 3.84
N GLU A 96 11.37 5.34 5.14
CA GLU A 96 11.32 6.72 5.64
C GLU A 96 12.64 7.46 5.38
N ALA A 97 13.77 6.84 5.67
CA ALA A 97 15.10 7.42 5.44
C ALA A 97 15.41 7.64 3.94
N LEU A 98 14.81 6.84 3.06
CA LEU A 98 14.94 6.97 1.61
C LEU A 98 13.98 8.00 1.00
N GLY A 99 13.09 8.59 1.79
CA GLY A 99 12.21 9.67 1.35
C GLY A 99 10.83 9.20 0.84
N ALA A 100 10.38 8.01 1.20
CA ALA A 100 8.98 7.63 0.96
C ALA A 100 8.01 8.55 1.73
N ASP A 101 6.84 8.83 1.15
CA ASP A 101 5.82 9.70 1.74
C ASP A 101 4.80 8.92 2.59
N GLY A 102 4.82 7.61 2.53
CA GLY A 102 3.93 6.74 3.29
C GLY A 102 4.25 5.26 3.11
N LEU A 103 3.55 4.44 3.88
CA LEU A 103 3.69 2.99 3.82
C LEU A 103 2.34 2.32 3.55
N MET A 104 2.36 1.24 2.76
CA MET A 104 1.27 0.27 2.68
C MET A 104 1.74 -1.01 3.36
N VAL A 105 1.19 -1.31 4.54
CA VAL A 105 1.66 -2.42 5.38
C VAL A 105 0.74 -3.61 5.22
N LEU A 106 1.34 -4.76 4.89
CA LEU A 106 0.68 -6.05 4.77
C LEU A 106 0.74 -6.80 6.11
N PRO A 107 -0.20 -7.74 6.37
CA PRO A 107 -0.02 -8.71 7.44
C PRO A 107 1.27 -9.52 7.25
N ALA A 108 1.89 -9.96 8.34
CA ALA A 108 2.99 -10.92 8.26
C ALA A 108 2.45 -12.27 7.71
N MET A 109 3.08 -12.81 6.65
CA MET A 109 2.47 -13.84 5.80
C MET A 109 3.02 -15.27 6.04
N VAL A 110 3.75 -15.53 7.12
CA VAL A 110 4.30 -16.86 7.41
C VAL A 110 3.22 -17.87 7.81
N TYR A 111 2.22 -17.38 8.54
CA TYR A 111 1.04 -18.14 8.96
C TYR A 111 -0.15 -17.20 9.12
N VAL A 112 -1.35 -17.74 9.24
CA VAL A 112 -2.55 -16.93 9.54
C VAL A 112 -2.49 -16.50 11.01
N PRO A 113 -2.25 -15.19 11.28
CA PRO A 113 -2.11 -14.71 12.65
C PRO A 113 -3.45 -14.70 13.39
N LYS A 114 -3.40 -14.85 14.70
CA LYS A 114 -4.55 -14.56 15.55
C LYS A 114 -4.83 -13.05 15.58
N PRO A 115 -6.06 -12.61 15.90
CA PRO A 115 -6.41 -11.19 15.89
C PRO A 115 -5.45 -10.28 16.67
N HIS A 116 -5.05 -10.68 17.89
CA HIS A 116 -4.12 -9.90 18.71
C HIS A 116 -2.68 -9.86 18.15
N GLU A 117 -2.24 -10.92 17.44
CA GLU A 117 -0.94 -10.96 16.77
C GLU A 117 -0.91 -10.02 15.57
N LEU A 118 -2.02 -9.99 14.80
CA LEU A 118 -2.21 -9.07 13.68
C LEU A 118 -2.16 -7.60 14.15
N VAL A 119 -2.89 -7.28 15.21
CA VAL A 119 -2.89 -5.92 15.79
C VAL A 119 -1.50 -5.57 16.32
N ALA A 120 -0.82 -6.50 17.01
CA ALA A 120 0.54 -6.28 17.51
C ALA A 120 1.54 -6.02 16.38
N HIS A 121 1.42 -6.75 15.25
CA HIS A 121 2.25 -6.52 14.06
C HIS A 121 2.08 -5.09 13.54
N PHE A 122 0.87 -4.65 13.25
CA PHE A 122 0.63 -3.29 12.73
C PHE A 122 1.06 -2.20 13.71
N LYS A 123 0.78 -2.38 15.02
CA LYS A 123 1.25 -1.44 16.05
C LYS A 123 2.78 -1.38 16.12
N GLY A 124 3.45 -2.53 15.99
CA GLY A 124 4.91 -2.62 16.00
C GLY A 124 5.56 -1.90 14.82
N VAL A 125 5.00 -2.04 13.62
CA VAL A 125 5.45 -1.29 12.44
C VAL A 125 5.16 0.20 12.60
N ALA A 126 3.96 0.56 13.04
CA ALA A 126 3.56 1.96 13.22
C ALA A 126 4.43 2.69 14.24
N ALA A 127 4.87 2.01 15.29
CA ALA A 127 5.76 2.57 16.31
C ALA A 127 7.20 2.81 15.81
N SER A 128 7.58 2.28 14.65
CA SER A 128 8.94 2.37 14.12
C SER A 128 9.19 3.54 13.18
N THR A 129 8.14 4.28 12.79
CA THR A 129 8.19 5.33 11.75
C THR A 129 7.22 6.46 12.06
N GLY A 130 7.51 7.66 11.56
CA GLY A 130 6.58 8.79 11.55
C GLY A 130 5.67 8.84 10.33
N LEU A 131 5.90 8.00 9.33
CA LEU A 131 5.14 8.00 8.08
C LEU A 131 3.67 7.59 8.28
N PRO A 132 2.74 8.15 7.50
CA PRO A 132 1.37 7.68 7.43
C PRO A 132 1.31 6.26 6.86
N ILE A 133 0.46 5.43 7.44
CA ILE A 133 0.31 4.02 7.09
C ILE A 133 -1.08 3.74 6.51
N MET A 134 -1.10 3.07 5.37
CA MET A 134 -2.25 2.39 4.80
C MET A 134 -2.18 0.90 5.18
N LEU A 135 -3.17 0.39 5.88
CA LEU A 135 -3.31 -1.05 6.13
C LEU A 135 -3.80 -1.74 4.87
N TYR A 136 -3.23 -2.90 4.54
CA TYR A 136 -3.69 -3.66 3.40
C TYR A 136 -4.50 -4.89 3.84
N ASN A 137 -5.81 -4.84 3.64
CA ASN A 137 -6.72 -5.95 3.85
C ASN A 137 -6.99 -6.67 2.52
N ASN A 138 -6.55 -7.92 2.40
CA ASN A 138 -6.79 -8.75 1.21
C ASN A 138 -7.03 -10.21 1.63
N PRO A 139 -8.23 -10.52 2.13
CA PRO A 139 -8.55 -11.87 2.58
C PRO A 139 -8.38 -12.97 1.52
N PRO A 140 -8.75 -12.75 0.24
CA PRO A 140 -8.54 -13.77 -0.80
C PRO A 140 -7.07 -14.16 -0.99
N ALA A 141 -6.17 -13.17 -1.01
CA ALA A 141 -4.75 -13.43 -1.27
C ALA A 141 -3.99 -13.91 -0.03
N TYR A 142 -4.25 -13.33 1.14
CA TYR A 142 -3.42 -13.55 2.33
C TYR A 142 -4.09 -14.40 3.40
N ARG A 143 -5.37 -14.79 3.22
CA ARG A 143 -6.16 -15.56 4.18
C ARG A 143 -6.29 -14.88 5.55
N VAL A 144 -6.07 -13.58 5.61
CA VAL A 144 -6.18 -12.74 6.79
C VAL A 144 -7.20 -11.65 6.52
N SER A 145 -8.15 -11.48 7.42
CA SER A 145 -9.10 -10.37 7.38
C SER A 145 -8.86 -9.45 8.58
N ILE A 146 -8.71 -8.17 8.31
CA ILE A 146 -8.65 -7.14 9.34
C ILE A 146 -10.09 -6.80 9.71
N SER A 147 -10.59 -7.36 10.82
CA SER A 147 -11.96 -7.14 11.27
C SER A 147 -12.20 -5.71 11.77
N ASN A 148 -13.47 -5.34 11.96
CA ASN A 148 -13.80 -4.03 12.58
C ASN A 148 -13.29 -3.92 14.01
N GLU A 149 -13.25 -5.01 14.78
CA GLU A 149 -12.65 -5.05 16.10
C GLU A 149 -11.14 -4.76 16.06
N ASN A 150 -10.43 -5.37 15.11
CA ASN A 150 -9.01 -5.08 14.91
C ASN A 150 -8.78 -3.61 14.52
N LEU A 151 -9.60 -3.09 13.59
CA LEU A 151 -9.52 -1.69 13.17
C LEU A 151 -9.85 -0.72 14.30
N ALA A 152 -10.79 -1.06 15.19
CA ALA A 152 -11.12 -0.24 16.36
C ALA A 152 -9.89 -0.07 17.28
N GLU A 153 -9.12 -1.14 17.52
CA GLU A 153 -7.87 -1.06 18.26
C GLU A 153 -6.78 -0.26 17.53
N LEU A 154 -6.70 -0.40 16.20
CA LEU A 154 -5.72 0.29 15.35
C LEU A 154 -6.10 1.76 15.14
N ALA A 155 -7.37 2.12 15.29
CA ALA A 155 -7.84 3.51 15.20
C ALA A 155 -7.21 4.44 16.26
N ALA A 156 -6.75 3.89 17.39
CA ALA A 156 -6.03 4.64 18.41
C ALA A 156 -4.58 4.98 18.01
N VAL A 157 -4.04 4.38 16.94
CA VAL A 157 -2.66 4.61 16.49
C VAL A 157 -2.62 5.81 15.54
N PRO A 158 -1.91 6.89 15.88
CA PRO A 158 -2.05 8.18 15.19
C PRO A 158 -1.64 8.17 13.72
N ASN A 159 -0.61 7.40 13.35
CA ASN A 159 -0.09 7.36 11.99
C ASN A 159 -0.71 6.25 11.12
N ILE A 160 -1.57 5.39 11.65
CA ILE A 160 -2.43 4.53 10.82
C ILE A 160 -3.57 5.38 10.29
N LYS A 161 -3.58 5.69 8.99
CA LYS A 161 -4.44 6.69 8.37
C LYS A 161 -5.41 6.14 7.34
N ALA A 162 -5.05 5.07 6.66
CA ALA A 162 -5.81 4.57 5.53
C ALA A 162 -5.98 3.04 5.59
N VAL A 163 -6.95 2.55 4.83
CA VAL A 163 -7.18 1.12 4.60
C VAL A 163 -7.37 0.90 3.10
N LYS A 164 -6.52 0.05 2.49
CA LYS A 164 -6.79 -0.57 1.21
C LYS A 164 -7.63 -1.80 1.46
N GLU A 165 -8.88 -1.75 1.01
CA GLU A 165 -9.84 -2.85 1.18
C GLU A 165 -9.95 -3.68 -0.10
N SER A 166 -9.52 -4.92 -0.04
CA SER A 166 -9.56 -5.89 -1.14
C SER A 166 -10.41 -7.12 -0.82
N ALA A 167 -11.43 -6.97 0.04
CA ALA A 167 -12.47 -7.99 0.16
C ALA A 167 -13.41 -7.93 -1.07
N PRO A 168 -13.88 -9.08 -1.57
CA PRO A 168 -14.76 -9.12 -2.75
C PRO A 168 -16.19 -8.64 -2.49
N ASP A 169 -16.57 -8.49 -1.21
CA ASP A 169 -17.88 -8.01 -0.80
C ASP A 169 -17.88 -6.49 -0.63
N SER A 170 -18.50 -5.77 -1.56
CA SER A 170 -18.57 -4.30 -1.54
C SER A 170 -19.29 -3.73 -0.31
N ARG A 171 -20.14 -4.52 0.40
CA ARG A 171 -20.74 -4.10 1.67
C ARG A 171 -19.69 -3.71 2.71
N ARG A 172 -18.46 -4.22 2.58
CA ARG A 172 -17.35 -3.90 3.45
C ARG A 172 -17.04 -2.40 3.50
N PHE A 173 -17.20 -1.68 2.39
CA PHE A 173 -17.03 -0.22 2.37
C PHE A 173 -18.06 0.49 3.24
N THR A 174 -19.32 0.07 3.16
CA THR A 174 -20.40 0.59 4.01
C THR A 174 -20.14 0.30 5.49
N ASP A 175 -19.70 -0.92 5.82
CA ASP A 175 -19.39 -1.32 7.20
C ASP A 175 -18.26 -0.49 7.79
N LEU A 176 -17.20 -0.25 7.01
CA LEU A 176 -16.06 0.59 7.41
C LEU A 176 -16.50 2.03 7.64
N HIS A 177 -17.28 2.58 6.73
CA HIS A 177 -17.77 3.95 6.85
C HIS A 177 -18.70 4.11 8.07
N ASN A 178 -19.61 3.18 8.29
CA ASN A 178 -20.51 3.21 9.42
C ASN A 178 -19.80 3.05 10.78
N ALA A 179 -18.74 2.23 10.83
CA ALA A 179 -18.01 1.97 12.06
C ALA A 179 -17.01 3.08 12.41
N PHE A 180 -16.40 3.72 11.41
CA PHE A 180 -15.25 4.60 11.64
C PHE A 180 -15.40 6.01 11.06
N GLY A 181 -16.46 6.29 10.29
CA GLY A 181 -16.65 7.60 9.63
C GLY A 181 -15.41 8.00 8.84
N ASP A 182 -14.90 9.19 9.09
CA ASP A 182 -13.70 9.74 8.45
C ASP A 182 -12.38 9.42 9.18
N ARG A 183 -12.39 8.43 10.10
CA ARG A 183 -11.16 8.05 10.83
C ARG A 183 -10.08 7.49 9.92
N PHE A 184 -10.49 6.74 8.88
CA PHE A 184 -9.61 6.17 7.89
C PHE A 184 -9.95 6.68 6.49
N ASP A 185 -8.93 6.94 5.69
CA ASP A 185 -9.07 7.10 4.25
C ASP A 185 -9.21 5.70 3.62
N ILE A 186 -10.39 5.36 3.10
CA ILE A 186 -10.65 4.02 2.55
C ILE A 186 -10.36 4.04 1.06
N PHE A 187 -9.62 3.03 0.58
CA PHE A 187 -9.31 2.82 -0.82
C PHE A 187 -9.84 1.48 -1.29
N ALA A 188 -10.47 1.45 -2.46
CA ALA A 188 -10.78 0.21 -3.14
C ALA A 188 -9.47 -0.48 -3.57
N GLY A 189 -9.37 -1.79 -3.35
CA GLY A 189 -8.14 -2.54 -3.59
C GLY A 189 -8.28 -3.66 -4.61
N LEU A 190 -9.50 -3.92 -5.12
CA LEU A 190 -9.78 -4.82 -6.22
C LEU A 190 -10.31 -4.02 -7.41
N ASP A 191 -9.82 -4.32 -8.60
CA ASP A 191 -10.15 -3.58 -9.81
C ASP A 191 -11.62 -3.77 -10.23
N ASP A 192 -12.17 -4.96 -10.00
CA ASP A 192 -13.54 -5.35 -10.37
C ASP A 192 -14.65 -4.84 -9.43
N VAL A 193 -14.28 -4.30 -8.26
CA VAL A 193 -15.22 -3.65 -7.31
C VAL A 193 -14.87 -2.19 -7.02
N ALA A 194 -13.98 -1.60 -7.83
CA ALA A 194 -13.50 -0.24 -7.60
C ALA A 194 -14.63 0.79 -7.73
N LEU A 195 -15.50 0.63 -8.74
CA LEU A 195 -16.64 1.52 -8.96
C LEU A 195 -17.59 1.52 -7.77
N GLU A 196 -17.98 0.34 -7.29
CA GLU A 196 -18.85 0.18 -6.13
C GLU A 196 -18.20 0.79 -4.89
N GLY A 197 -16.89 0.55 -4.70
CA GLY A 197 -16.13 1.13 -3.60
C GLY A 197 -16.18 2.65 -3.59
N LEU A 198 -15.95 3.29 -4.74
CA LEU A 198 -16.04 4.75 -4.90
C LEU A 198 -17.45 5.27 -4.65
N MET A 199 -18.48 4.59 -5.18
CA MET A 199 -19.87 4.95 -4.95
C MET A 199 -20.30 4.79 -3.48
N LEU A 200 -19.64 3.92 -2.71
CA LEU A 200 -19.85 3.70 -1.28
C LEU A 200 -18.91 4.52 -0.37
N GLY A 201 -18.20 5.51 -0.93
CA GLY A 201 -17.46 6.50 -0.17
C GLY A 201 -15.94 6.25 -0.04
N ALA A 202 -15.38 5.30 -0.79
CA ALA A 202 -13.92 5.20 -0.88
C ALA A 202 -13.33 6.47 -1.49
N LYS A 203 -12.21 6.93 -0.94
CA LYS A 203 -11.53 8.15 -1.40
C LYS A 203 -10.66 7.94 -2.63
N GLY A 204 -10.41 6.69 -2.99
CA GLY A 204 -9.58 6.36 -4.13
C GLY A 204 -9.51 4.86 -4.38
N TRP A 205 -8.67 4.52 -5.33
CA TRP A 205 -8.48 3.17 -5.83
C TRP A 205 -6.99 2.84 -5.90
N VAL A 206 -6.58 1.78 -5.23
CA VAL A 206 -5.24 1.18 -5.37
C VAL A 206 -5.32 0.07 -6.40
N SER A 207 -4.86 0.33 -7.60
CA SER A 207 -5.15 -0.43 -8.81
C SER A 207 -3.95 -1.21 -9.34
N GLY A 208 -4.16 -2.46 -9.73
CA GLY A 208 -3.25 -3.21 -10.59
C GLY A 208 -3.41 -2.81 -12.06
N LEU A 209 -4.65 -2.64 -12.51
CA LEU A 209 -5.03 -2.34 -13.89
C LEU A 209 -4.41 -1.02 -14.38
N THR A 210 -4.31 -0.01 -13.53
CA THR A 210 -3.75 1.31 -13.86
C THR A 210 -2.31 1.23 -14.38
N SER A 211 -1.54 0.22 -14.01
CA SER A 211 -0.18 0.04 -14.57
C SER A 211 -0.17 -0.23 -16.08
N ALA A 212 -1.30 -0.72 -16.63
CA ALA A 212 -1.47 -0.98 -18.07
C ALA A 212 -2.35 0.06 -18.78
N PHE A 213 -3.28 0.69 -18.05
CA PHE A 213 -4.27 1.62 -18.58
C PHE A 213 -4.38 2.88 -17.70
N PRO A 214 -3.28 3.67 -17.58
CA PRO A 214 -3.27 4.81 -16.66
C PRO A 214 -4.24 5.92 -17.05
N GLN A 215 -4.32 6.28 -18.32
CA GLN A 215 -5.17 7.39 -18.79
C GLN A 215 -6.67 7.08 -18.68
N GLU A 216 -7.04 5.81 -18.84
CA GLU A 216 -8.43 5.35 -18.68
C GLU A 216 -8.83 5.21 -17.20
N SER A 217 -7.85 5.16 -16.30
CA SER A 217 -8.07 4.96 -14.86
C SER A 217 -8.18 6.28 -14.08
N VAL A 218 -7.66 7.40 -14.61
CA VAL A 218 -7.56 8.71 -13.92
C VAL A 218 -8.79 9.64 -14.16
#